data_d9f39579877ccd414e66f2b519d359b8
#
_entry.id   d9f39579877ccd414e66f2b519d359b8
#
_cell.length_a   1.000
_cell.length_b   1.000
_cell.length_c   1.000
_cell.angle_alpha   90.00
_cell.angle_beta   90.00
_cell.angle_gamma   90.00
#
_symmetry.space_group_name_H-M   'P 1'
#
loop_
_entity.id
_entity.type
_entity.pdbx_description
1 polymer ?
#
loop_
_entity_poly.entity_id
_entity_poly.type
_entity_poly.pdbx_seq_one_letter_code
_entity_poly.pdbx_strand_id
1 'polypeptide(L)'
;MILATNNIGKLKEIREILKEYEISSLKDKNIDIDVIEDQDTFVGNAKKKVLEIYDITHEEVLADDSGLCIEALNGFPGVMTHRFLGENATDEERNQYLIDEVNKHENRNASVICSLVYYDGVDFTIGTGEIKGIIAKEMRGTNGFGFDSIFELPNGLTLAETSSEEKNAISARAMAARDLQKKLTR
;
A
#
# COMPACT_ATOMS: atom_id res chain seq x y z
N MET A 1 -0.73 -7.96 17.48
CA MET A 1 -0.36 -6.61 17.02
C MET A 1 -1.55 -5.89 16.40
N ILE A 2 -1.57 -4.56 16.46
CA ILE A 2 -2.62 -3.72 15.85
C ILE A 2 -2.18 -3.27 14.47
N LEU A 3 -3.02 -3.39 13.44
CA LEU A 3 -2.76 -2.82 12.13
C LEU A 3 -3.34 -1.39 12.06
N ALA A 4 -2.46 -0.40 11.96
CA ALA A 4 -2.80 1.02 11.92
C ALA A 4 -3.29 1.45 10.52
N THR A 5 -4.48 0.99 10.14
CA THR A 5 -5.13 1.37 8.87
C THR A 5 -6.65 1.35 8.99
N ASN A 6 -7.30 2.31 8.34
CA ASN A 6 -8.75 2.33 8.12
C ASN A 6 -9.14 1.68 6.77
N ASN A 7 -8.16 1.31 5.93
CA ASN A 7 -8.42 0.67 4.64
C ASN A 7 -8.71 -0.82 4.81
N ILE A 8 -9.96 -1.22 4.56
CA ILE A 8 -10.43 -2.61 4.69
C ILE A 8 -9.71 -3.56 3.72
N GLY A 9 -9.37 -3.08 2.52
CA GLY A 9 -8.62 -3.86 1.53
C GLY A 9 -7.21 -4.21 2.03
N LYS A 10 -6.49 -3.23 2.58
CA LYS A 10 -5.17 -3.43 3.18
C LYS A 10 -5.23 -4.39 4.37
N LEU A 11 -6.22 -4.22 5.25
CA LEU A 11 -6.43 -5.11 6.39
C LEU A 11 -6.63 -6.56 5.96
N LYS A 12 -7.48 -6.79 4.95
CA LYS A 12 -7.73 -8.12 4.41
C LYS A 12 -6.45 -8.74 3.84
N GLU A 13 -5.73 -8.03 2.97
CA GLU A 13 -4.49 -8.52 2.38
C GLU A 13 -3.43 -8.87 3.44
N ILE A 14 -3.20 -7.99 4.42
CA ILE A 14 -2.22 -8.23 5.48
C ILE A 14 -2.58 -9.46 6.32
N ARG A 15 -3.85 -9.64 6.69
CA ARG A 15 -4.31 -10.83 7.40
C ARG A 15 -4.13 -12.12 6.60
N GLU A 16 -4.35 -12.05 5.29
CA GLU A 16 -4.16 -13.19 4.39
C GLU A 16 -2.68 -13.54 4.17
N ILE A 17 -1.78 -12.56 4.19
CA ILE A 17 -0.35 -12.75 4.00
C ILE A 17 0.33 -13.19 5.31
N LEU A 18 0.03 -12.51 6.41
CA LEU A 18 0.63 -12.74 7.72
C LEU A 18 -0.27 -13.63 8.61
N LYS A 19 -0.69 -14.77 8.11
CA LYS A 19 -1.65 -15.71 8.76
C LYS A 19 -1.19 -16.21 10.13
N GLU A 20 0.11 -16.21 10.39
CA GLU A 20 0.71 -16.71 11.65
C GLU A 20 0.61 -15.69 12.78
N TYR A 21 0.20 -14.45 12.49
CA TYR A 21 0.09 -13.37 13.45
C TYR A 21 -1.39 -13.03 13.73
N GLU A 22 -1.70 -12.81 15.00
CA GLU A 22 -2.99 -12.26 15.38
C GLU A 22 -2.99 -10.75 15.13
N ILE A 23 -3.78 -10.30 14.13
CA ILE A 23 -3.84 -8.91 13.70
C ILE A 23 -5.22 -8.33 13.99
N SER A 24 -5.26 -7.39 14.93
CA SER A 24 -6.44 -6.58 15.25
C SER A 24 -6.48 -5.34 14.36
N SER A 25 -7.67 -4.92 13.94
CA SER A 25 -7.86 -3.62 13.29
C SER A 25 -8.00 -2.49 14.34
N LEU A 26 -7.91 -1.24 13.91
CA LEU A 26 -8.24 -0.08 14.75
C LEU A 26 -9.67 -0.19 15.28
N LYS A 27 -10.60 -0.64 14.42
CA LYS A 27 -12.01 -0.84 14.80
C LYS A 27 -12.19 -1.92 15.88
N ASP A 28 -11.43 -3.03 15.81
CA ASP A 28 -11.48 -4.11 16.82
C ASP A 28 -11.04 -3.58 18.21
N LYS A 29 -10.24 -2.52 18.22
CA LYS A 29 -9.75 -1.84 19.43
C LYS A 29 -10.57 -0.60 19.82
N ASN A 30 -11.67 -0.31 19.11
CA ASN A 30 -12.48 0.91 19.27
C ASN A 30 -11.67 2.21 19.11
N ILE A 31 -10.69 2.21 18.22
CA ILE A 31 -9.86 3.38 17.89
C ILE A 31 -10.42 4.01 16.63
N ASP A 32 -10.87 5.26 16.76
CA ASP A 32 -11.40 6.07 15.66
C ASP A 32 -10.42 7.24 15.40
N ILE A 33 -9.30 6.92 14.77
CA ILE A 33 -8.24 7.87 14.44
C ILE A 33 -7.83 7.65 12.99
N ASP A 34 -7.66 8.77 12.28
CA ASP A 34 -7.02 8.80 10.97
C ASP A 34 -5.72 9.59 11.08
N VAL A 35 -4.61 8.88 10.99
CA VAL A 35 -3.28 9.50 11.12
C VAL A 35 -2.95 10.27 9.85
N ILE A 36 -2.63 11.55 10.00
CA ILE A 36 -2.25 12.41 8.88
C ILE A 36 -0.91 11.94 8.29
N GLU A 37 -0.93 11.56 7.03
CA GLU A 37 0.25 11.14 6.27
C GLU A 37 0.91 12.36 5.62
N ASP A 38 1.77 13.05 6.33
CA ASP A 38 2.45 14.30 5.93
C ASP A 38 3.96 14.14 5.71
N GLN A 39 4.44 12.90 5.71
CA GLN A 39 5.85 12.61 5.50
C GLN A 39 6.18 12.43 4.01
N ASP A 40 7.44 12.72 3.64
CA ASP A 40 7.93 12.68 2.26
C ASP A 40 8.24 11.25 1.76
N THR A 41 8.14 10.24 2.63
CA THR A 41 8.47 8.85 2.30
C THR A 41 7.42 7.88 2.84
N PHE A 42 7.25 6.74 2.15
CA PHE A 42 6.39 5.65 2.61
C PHE A 42 6.79 5.14 4.00
N VAL A 43 8.09 4.96 4.24
CA VAL A 43 8.60 4.57 5.57
C VAL A 43 8.27 5.62 6.62
N GLY A 44 8.41 6.90 6.29
CA GLY A 44 8.09 8.01 7.19
C GLY A 44 6.62 8.00 7.61
N ASN A 45 5.70 7.89 6.65
CA ASN A 45 4.26 7.79 6.93
C ASN A 45 3.93 6.55 7.76
N ALA A 46 4.48 5.39 7.41
CA ALA A 46 4.26 4.16 8.17
C ALA A 46 4.80 4.26 9.62
N LYS A 47 5.99 4.86 9.81
CA LYS A 47 6.54 5.11 11.16
C LYS A 47 5.66 6.05 11.97
N LYS A 48 5.17 7.12 11.37
CA LYS A 48 4.26 8.04 12.04
C LYS A 48 3.00 7.33 12.52
N LYS A 49 2.40 6.51 11.65
CA LYS A 49 1.21 5.73 12.02
C LYS A 49 1.44 4.79 13.20
N VAL A 50 2.54 4.04 13.22
CA VAL A 50 2.79 3.11 14.34
C VAL A 50 3.04 3.87 15.64
N LEU A 51 3.73 5.00 15.63
CA LEU A 51 3.99 5.78 16.81
C LEU A 51 2.70 6.39 17.40
N GLU A 52 1.86 7.02 16.58
CA GLU A 52 0.62 7.64 17.04
C GLU A 52 -0.36 6.60 17.63
N ILE A 53 -0.43 5.41 17.03
CA ILE A 53 -1.29 4.33 17.57
C ILE A 53 -0.66 3.69 18.81
N TYR A 54 0.66 3.52 18.85
CA TYR A 54 1.35 2.99 20.03
C TYR A 54 1.20 3.92 21.25
N ASP A 55 1.30 5.23 21.08
CA ASP A 55 1.14 6.22 22.15
C ASP A 55 -0.22 6.11 22.85
N ILE A 56 -1.24 5.62 22.17
CA ILE A 56 -2.59 5.44 22.69
C ILE A 56 -2.79 4.05 23.30
N THR A 57 -2.20 3.03 22.68
CA THR A 57 -2.53 1.63 23.00
C THR A 57 -1.49 0.95 23.88
N HIS A 58 -0.24 1.37 23.78
CA HIS A 58 0.93 0.69 24.33
C HIS A 58 1.00 -0.81 23.94
N GLU A 59 0.41 -1.16 22.79
CA GLU A 59 0.49 -2.49 22.19
C GLU A 59 1.37 -2.45 20.94
N GLU A 60 1.89 -3.59 20.52
CA GLU A 60 2.64 -3.72 19.26
C GLU A 60 1.80 -3.27 18.06
N VAL A 61 2.38 -2.44 17.21
CA VAL A 61 1.69 -1.85 16.06
C VAL A 61 2.41 -2.18 14.76
N LEU A 62 1.63 -2.51 13.75
CA LEU A 62 2.03 -2.64 12.36
C LEU A 62 1.36 -1.54 11.55
N ALA A 63 2.07 -0.91 10.63
CA ALA A 63 1.46 -0.01 9.64
C ALA A 63 2.08 -0.22 8.27
N ASP A 64 1.29 -0.01 7.22
CA ASP A 64 1.80 0.10 5.87
C ASP A 64 1.61 1.51 5.32
N ASP A 65 2.53 1.92 4.47
CA ASP A 65 2.28 2.94 3.48
C ASP A 65 2.78 2.46 2.12
N SER A 66 2.01 2.76 1.08
CA SER A 66 2.25 2.24 -0.25
C SER A 66 1.70 3.17 -1.31
N GLY A 67 2.33 3.18 -2.46
CA GLY A 67 1.88 4.02 -3.55
C GLY A 67 2.43 3.60 -4.90
N LEU A 68 1.87 4.23 -5.91
CA LEU A 68 2.21 4.10 -7.31
C LEU A 68 3.20 5.20 -7.69
N CYS A 69 4.33 4.82 -8.27
CA CYS A 69 5.36 5.72 -8.77
C CYS A 69 5.49 5.57 -10.29
N ILE A 70 5.21 6.63 -11.05
CA ILE A 70 5.21 6.62 -12.52
C ILE A 70 6.44 7.37 -13.04
N GLU A 71 7.29 6.71 -13.82
CA GLU A 71 8.57 7.29 -14.27
C GLU A 71 8.35 8.56 -15.10
N ALA A 72 7.42 8.54 -16.05
CA ALA A 72 7.13 9.69 -16.92
C ALA A 72 6.63 10.92 -16.14
N LEU A 73 6.10 10.71 -14.93
CA LEU A 73 5.59 11.76 -14.05
C LEU A 73 6.52 12.05 -12.87
N ASN A 74 7.82 11.73 -12.99
CA ASN A 74 8.84 11.93 -11.96
C ASN A 74 8.49 11.30 -10.61
N GLY A 75 7.89 10.12 -10.63
CA GLY A 75 7.47 9.37 -9.44
C GLY A 75 6.10 9.76 -8.89
N PHE A 76 5.40 10.74 -9.48
CA PHE A 76 4.03 11.05 -9.10
C PHE A 76 3.10 9.85 -9.40
N PRO A 77 2.08 9.55 -8.59
CA PRO A 77 1.64 10.25 -7.37
C PRO A 77 2.47 9.93 -6.11
N GLY A 78 3.27 8.85 -6.07
CA GLY A 78 4.13 8.52 -4.94
C GLY A 78 3.38 8.44 -3.62
N VAL A 79 3.86 9.11 -2.58
CA VAL A 79 3.20 9.16 -1.25
C VAL A 79 1.82 9.82 -1.29
N MET A 80 1.50 10.53 -2.37
CA MET A 80 0.18 11.16 -2.56
C MET A 80 -0.86 10.23 -3.21
N THR A 81 -0.55 8.95 -3.45
CA THR A 81 -1.37 8.02 -4.25
C THR A 81 -2.85 7.99 -3.84
N HIS A 82 -3.15 8.10 -2.57
CA HIS A 82 -4.54 8.09 -2.07
C HIS A 82 -5.12 9.48 -1.79
N ARG A 83 -4.36 10.56 -2.04
CA ARG A 83 -4.74 11.94 -1.64
C ARG A 83 -4.75 12.95 -2.78
N PHE A 84 -4.02 12.68 -3.88
CA PHE A 84 -4.08 13.60 -5.03
C PHE A 84 -5.51 13.65 -5.59
N LEU A 85 -5.90 14.76 -6.16
CA LEU A 85 -7.28 15.17 -6.51
C LEU A 85 -8.22 15.38 -5.31
N GLY A 86 -7.68 15.41 -4.06
CA GLY A 86 -8.46 15.69 -2.87
C GLY A 86 -9.13 14.45 -2.26
N GLU A 87 -9.69 14.64 -1.06
CA GLU A 87 -10.25 13.56 -0.25
C GLU A 87 -11.52 12.93 -0.85
N ASN A 88 -12.29 13.72 -1.62
CA ASN A 88 -13.56 13.26 -2.21
C ASN A 88 -13.41 12.55 -3.55
N ALA A 89 -12.21 12.53 -4.14
CA ALA A 89 -11.99 11.86 -5.40
C ALA A 89 -12.09 10.34 -5.24
N THR A 90 -12.73 9.69 -6.20
CA THR A 90 -12.80 8.23 -6.25
C THR A 90 -11.52 7.63 -6.82
N ASP A 91 -11.30 6.33 -6.60
CA ASP A 91 -10.19 5.61 -7.22
C ASP A 91 -10.31 5.65 -8.76
N GLU A 92 -11.53 5.57 -9.29
CA GLU A 92 -11.79 5.66 -10.74
C GLU A 92 -11.36 7.01 -11.32
N GLU A 93 -11.70 8.12 -10.65
CA GLU A 93 -11.27 9.46 -11.07
C GLU A 93 -9.76 9.63 -11.02
N ARG A 94 -9.11 9.14 -9.96
CA ARG A 94 -7.65 9.14 -9.85
C ARG A 94 -7.01 8.31 -10.96
N ASN A 95 -7.52 7.13 -11.21
CA ASN A 95 -6.99 6.21 -12.22
C ASN A 95 -7.15 6.79 -13.62
N GLN A 96 -8.31 7.39 -13.95
CA GLN A 96 -8.52 8.03 -15.24
C GLN A 96 -7.56 9.21 -15.45
N TYR A 97 -7.39 10.04 -14.42
CA TYR A 97 -6.42 11.14 -14.45
C TYR A 97 -5.00 10.65 -14.76
N LEU A 98 -4.55 9.56 -14.10
CA LEU A 98 -3.21 9.02 -14.33
C LEU A 98 -3.05 8.42 -15.72
N ILE A 99 -4.08 7.75 -16.24
CA ILE A 99 -4.09 7.26 -17.64
C ILE A 99 -3.94 8.43 -18.60
N ASP A 100 -4.74 9.50 -18.42
CA ASP A 100 -4.73 10.67 -19.30
C ASP A 100 -3.39 11.41 -19.27
N GLU A 101 -2.77 11.53 -18.08
CA GLU A 101 -1.43 12.12 -17.95
C GLU A 101 -0.35 11.25 -18.62
N VAL A 102 -0.37 9.96 -18.39
CA VAL A 102 0.63 9.03 -18.97
C VAL A 102 0.46 8.90 -20.49
N ASN A 103 -0.76 9.06 -21.03
CA ASN A 103 -0.99 9.04 -22.47
C ASN A 103 -0.29 10.20 -23.23
N LYS A 104 0.18 11.22 -22.53
CA LYS A 104 0.98 12.31 -23.10
C LYS A 104 2.47 11.94 -23.29
N HIS A 105 2.87 10.75 -22.82
CA HIS A 105 4.23 10.27 -22.83
C HIS A 105 4.36 8.89 -23.50
N GLU A 106 5.53 8.61 -24.06
CA GLU A 106 5.83 7.27 -24.60
C GLU A 106 6.17 6.28 -23.49
N ASN A 107 6.84 6.74 -22.43
CA ASN A 107 7.20 5.93 -21.27
C ASN A 107 6.00 5.74 -20.36
N ARG A 108 5.60 4.49 -20.17
CA ARG A 108 4.50 4.09 -19.28
C ARG A 108 4.99 3.34 -18.04
N ASN A 109 6.32 3.22 -17.86
CA ASN A 109 6.89 2.48 -16.75
C ASN A 109 6.43 3.02 -15.40
N ALA A 110 6.09 2.11 -14.53
CA ALA A 110 5.67 2.41 -13.18
C ALA A 110 6.15 1.35 -12.20
N SER A 111 6.25 1.71 -10.94
CA SER A 111 6.43 0.76 -9.84
C SER A 111 5.40 1.01 -8.74
N VAL A 112 5.05 -0.06 -8.04
CA VAL A 112 4.32 0.01 -6.78
C VAL A 112 5.29 -0.29 -5.67
N ILE A 113 5.37 0.62 -4.71
CA ILE A 113 6.24 0.51 -3.54
C ILE A 113 5.38 0.35 -2.30
N CYS A 114 5.76 -0.56 -1.41
CA CYS A 114 5.14 -0.73 -0.10
C CYS A 114 6.21 -0.79 0.99
N SER A 115 5.99 -0.05 2.06
CA SER A 115 6.77 -0.12 3.29
C SER A 115 5.86 -0.56 4.43
N LEU A 116 6.23 -1.66 5.09
CA LEU A 116 5.62 -2.12 6.32
C LEU A 116 6.54 -1.80 7.49
N VAL A 117 6.02 -1.17 8.51
CA VAL A 117 6.74 -0.85 9.74
C VAL A 117 6.04 -1.53 10.91
N TYR A 118 6.77 -2.35 11.63
CA TYR A 118 6.39 -2.90 12.91
C TYR A 118 7.12 -2.15 14.02
N TYR A 119 6.43 -1.88 15.11
CA TYR A 119 6.99 -1.25 16.30
C TYR A 119 6.54 -2.00 17.55
N ASP A 120 7.50 -2.44 18.36
CA ASP A 120 7.26 -3.22 19.58
C ASP A 120 7.22 -2.37 20.85
N GLY A 121 7.39 -1.05 20.72
CA GLY A 121 7.51 -0.10 21.82
C GLY A 121 8.95 0.32 22.11
N VAL A 122 9.94 -0.31 21.49
CA VAL A 122 11.38 -0.02 21.64
C VAL A 122 12.03 0.18 20.28
N ASP A 123 11.88 -0.80 19.39
CA ASP A 123 12.56 -0.84 18.10
C ASP A 123 11.59 -0.94 16.92
N PHE A 124 12.04 -0.41 15.76
CA PHE A 124 11.34 -0.56 14.50
C PHE A 124 11.92 -1.73 13.69
N THR A 125 11.04 -2.58 13.20
CA THR A 125 11.38 -3.51 12.13
C THR A 125 10.68 -3.09 10.84
N ILE A 126 11.43 -2.97 9.74
CA ILE A 126 10.93 -2.42 8.47
C ILE A 126 11.05 -3.47 7.38
N GLY A 127 9.93 -3.80 6.76
CA GLY A 127 9.88 -4.60 5.54
C GLY A 127 9.56 -3.72 4.34
N THR A 128 10.21 -3.98 3.21
CA THR A 128 9.99 -3.24 1.95
C THR A 128 9.71 -4.17 0.79
N GLY A 129 8.90 -3.71 -0.15
CA GLY A 129 8.62 -4.43 -1.37
C GLY A 129 8.35 -3.48 -2.53
N GLU A 130 8.77 -3.89 -3.70
CA GLU A 130 8.56 -3.16 -4.95
C GLU A 130 8.21 -4.15 -6.06
N ILE A 131 7.21 -3.80 -6.87
CA ILE A 131 6.91 -4.49 -8.13
C ILE A 131 6.98 -3.49 -9.27
N LYS A 132 7.46 -3.94 -10.43
CA LYS A 132 7.57 -3.14 -11.66
C LYS A 132 6.55 -3.57 -12.67
N GLY A 133 6.03 -2.60 -13.41
CA GLY A 133 5.05 -2.79 -14.45
C GLY A 133 4.89 -1.52 -15.29
N ILE A 134 3.74 -1.38 -15.91
CA ILE A 134 3.40 -0.20 -16.70
C ILE A 134 1.99 0.29 -16.35
N ILE A 135 1.68 1.52 -16.70
CA ILE A 135 0.30 2.02 -16.64
C ILE A 135 -0.45 1.53 -17.88
N ALA A 136 -1.53 0.80 -17.67
CA ALA A 136 -2.41 0.34 -18.73
C ALA A 136 -3.04 1.52 -19.51
N LYS A 137 -3.48 1.27 -20.74
CA LYS A 137 -4.14 2.30 -21.58
C LYS A 137 -5.58 2.60 -21.15
N GLU A 138 -6.19 1.67 -20.45
CA GLU A 138 -7.54 1.73 -19.91
C GLU A 138 -7.63 0.93 -18.61
N MET A 139 -8.63 1.20 -17.79
CA MET A 139 -8.91 0.41 -16.59
C MET A 139 -9.43 -0.97 -16.98
N ARG A 140 -8.83 -2.03 -16.38
CA ARG A 140 -9.22 -3.42 -16.60
C ARG A 140 -9.29 -4.18 -15.30
N GLY A 141 -10.21 -5.16 -15.23
CA GLY A 141 -10.41 -5.99 -14.04
C GLY A 141 -11.29 -5.32 -12.99
N THR A 142 -11.72 -6.11 -12.01
CA THR A 142 -12.65 -5.69 -10.97
C THR A 142 -12.23 -6.11 -9.56
N ASN A 143 -11.11 -6.82 -9.44
CA ASN A 143 -10.58 -7.22 -8.15
C ASN A 143 -9.71 -6.12 -7.55
N GLY A 144 -9.47 -6.21 -6.24
CA GLY A 144 -8.57 -5.29 -5.55
C GLY A 144 -9.19 -3.92 -5.27
N PHE A 145 -8.37 -2.87 -5.26
CA PHE A 145 -8.73 -1.49 -4.94
C PHE A 145 -7.65 -0.51 -5.43
N GLY A 146 -7.93 0.78 -5.32
CA GLY A 146 -6.98 1.83 -5.67
C GLY A 146 -6.58 1.78 -7.15
N PHE A 147 -5.30 1.73 -7.42
CA PHE A 147 -4.71 1.71 -8.76
C PHE A 147 -4.60 0.31 -9.39
N ASP A 148 -5.15 -0.74 -8.78
CA ASP A 148 -5.01 -2.11 -9.27
C ASP A 148 -5.51 -2.29 -10.71
N SER A 149 -6.55 -1.55 -11.11
CA SER A 149 -7.14 -1.62 -12.45
C SER A 149 -6.28 -0.98 -13.55
N ILE A 150 -5.27 -0.21 -13.20
CA ILE A 150 -4.38 0.47 -14.15
C ILE A 150 -2.93 0.02 -14.09
N PHE A 151 -2.53 -0.74 -13.08
CA PHE A 151 -1.17 -1.25 -12.97
C PHE A 151 -1.05 -2.60 -13.68
N GLU A 152 -0.43 -2.60 -14.86
CA GLU A 152 -0.24 -3.77 -15.70
C GLU A 152 1.09 -4.44 -15.40
N LEU A 153 1.03 -5.74 -15.13
CA LEU A 153 2.14 -6.62 -14.86
C LEU A 153 2.86 -7.04 -16.17
N PRO A 154 4.09 -7.57 -16.11
CA PRO A 154 4.81 -8.06 -17.30
C PRO A 154 4.10 -9.14 -18.11
N ASN A 155 3.14 -9.86 -17.51
CA ASN A 155 2.31 -10.87 -18.21
C ASN A 155 1.12 -10.27 -18.96
N GLY A 156 0.95 -8.94 -18.94
CA GLY A 156 -0.12 -8.21 -19.63
C GLY A 156 -1.44 -8.13 -18.86
N LEU A 157 -1.54 -8.69 -17.65
CA LEU A 157 -2.72 -8.54 -16.79
C LEU A 157 -2.53 -7.34 -15.85
N THR A 158 -3.61 -6.63 -15.55
CA THR A 158 -3.60 -5.68 -14.45
C THR A 158 -3.70 -6.41 -13.11
N LEU A 159 -3.32 -5.75 -12.00
CA LEU A 159 -3.51 -6.32 -10.67
C LEU A 159 -4.99 -6.63 -10.38
N ALA A 160 -5.92 -5.85 -10.94
CA ALA A 160 -7.35 -6.09 -10.79
C ALA A 160 -7.89 -7.25 -11.66
N GLU A 161 -7.11 -7.77 -12.59
CA GLU A 161 -7.43 -8.98 -13.37
C GLU A 161 -6.87 -10.25 -12.72
N THR A 162 -6.03 -10.12 -11.67
CA THR A 162 -5.52 -11.25 -10.89
C THR A 162 -6.47 -11.64 -9.77
N SER A 163 -6.44 -12.89 -9.35
CA SER A 163 -7.13 -13.31 -8.12
C SER A 163 -6.45 -12.74 -6.86
N SER A 164 -7.17 -12.73 -5.74
CA SER A 164 -6.57 -12.31 -4.46
C SER A 164 -5.36 -13.16 -4.08
N GLU A 165 -5.41 -14.46 -4.36
CA GLU A 165 -4.29 -15.38 -4.09
C GLU A 165 -3.07 -15.05 -4.94
N GLU A 166 -3.25 -14.84 -6.24
CA GLU A 166 -2.17 -14.44 -7.16
C GLU A 166 -1.58 -13.09 -6.75
N LYS A 167 -2.43 -12.09 -6.45
CA LYS A 167 -1.98 -10.78 -5.99
C LYS A 167 -1.18 -10.88 -4.68
N ASN A 168 -1.65 -11.67 -3.71
CA ASN A 168 -0.96 -11.89 -2.43
C ASN A 168 0.36 -12.68 -2.61
N ALA A 169 0.55 -13.35 -3.73
CA ALA A 169 1.83 -13.99 -4.06
C ALA A 169 2.88 -12.99 -4.57
N ILE A 170 2.49 -11.96 -5.30
CA ILE A 170 3.42 -11.12 -6.10
C ILE A 170 3.43 -9.63 -5.71
N SER A 171 2.42 -9.10 -5.01
CA SER A 171 2.28 -7.67 -4.76
C SER A 171 3.44 -7.09 -3.94
N ALA A 172 3.65 -5.78 -4.07
CA ALA A 172 4.63 -5.05 -3.27
C ALA A 172 4.37 -5.22 -1.76
N ARG A 173 3.09 -5.23 -1.32
CA ARG A 173 2.71 -5.49 0.07
C ARG A 173 3.09 -6.90 0.51
N ALA A 174 2.88 -7.89 -0.33
CA ALA A 174 3.28 -9.26 -0.04
C ALA A 174 4.81 -9.41 0.08
N MET A 175 5.56 -8.71 -0.78
CA MET A 175 7.02 -8.67 -0.68
C MET A 175 7.48 -8.00 0.61
N ALA A 176 6.90 -6.84 0.95
CA ALA A 176 7.20 -6.12 2.18
C ALA A 176 6.88 -6.96 3.44
N ALA A 177 5.76 -7.67 3.43
CA ALA A 177 5.37 -8.54 4.53
C ALA A 177 6.33 -9.72 4.73
N ARG A 178 6.77 -10.36 3.64
CA ARG A 178 7.78 -11.44 3.72
C ARG A 178 9.15 -10.94 4.16
N ASP A 179 9.55 -9.73 3.73
CA ASP A 179 10.79 -9.10 4.18
C ASP A 179 10.73 -8.78 5.67
N LEU A 180 9.62 -8.22 6.14
CA LEU A 180 9.35 -7.97 7.54
C LEU A 180 9.42 -9.27 8.37
N GLN A 181 8.70 -10.31 7.95
CA GLN A 181 8.64 -11.60 8.65
C GLN A 181 10.02 -12.23 8.83
N LYS A 182 10.86 -12.20 7.80
CA LYS A 182 12.25 -12.69 7.88
C LYS A 182 13.11 -11.93 8.92
N LYS A 183 12.77 -10.68 9.20
CA LYS A 183 13.49 -9.84 10.17
C LYS A 183 12.98 -10.03 11.59
N LEU A 184 11.68 -10.27 11.75
CA LEU A 184 11.06 -10.57 13.05
C LEU A 184 11.43 -11.95 13.60
N THR A 185 11.76 -12.91 12.73
CA THR A 185 12.14 -14.29 13.13
C THR A 185 13.63 -14.48 13.39
N ARG A 186 14.43 -13.43 13.36
CA ARG A 186 15.86 -13.43 13.70
C ARG A 186 16.10 -12.97 15.12
#